data_b7df3cde73ac2bebe74992785391851a
#
_entry.id   b7df3cde73ac2bebe74992785391851a
#
_cell.length_a   1.000
_cell.length_b   1.000
_cell.length_c   1.000
_cell.angle_alpha   90.00
_cell.angle_beta   90.00
_cell.angle_gamma   90.00
#
_symmetry.space_group_name_H-M   'P 1'
#
loop_
_entity.id
_entity.type
_entity.pdbx_description
1 polymer ?
#
loop_
_entity_poly.entity_id
_entity_poly.type
_entity_poly.pdbx_seq_one_letter_code
_entity_poly.pdbx_strand_id
1 'polypeptide(L)'
;MKYNQILTAALLFLSPIAYGQTTSATIKQANLSSANPTNAEIFTPVPNVVTPGKSFANAPSDAIILFDGKNLDEWVTSKDQSAAKWTVANDILTVDKTVGDIETKKKFTSFQLHIEWKVPADITGTGQARGNSGIFLSGKYEIQVLDTYNNDNKTYTNGMAGSVYRESIPLANPAKKAGEWNRYDIAYSAPEFNADGTVSNPGRVTIFFNGVLVQNNVAIEGATSTGVKHVYVAHGPASLRLQAHGDKSAPISYRNIWIRE
;
A
#
# COMPACT_ATOMS: atom_id res chain seq x y z
N MET A 1 66.70 41.25 -8.52
CA MET A 1 65.57 41.68 -7.75
C MET A 1 64.46 40.64 -7.88
N LYS A 2 64.21 39.85 -6.82
CA LYS A 2 63.20 38.75 -6.79
C LYS A 2 61.97 39.33 -6.13
N TYR A 3 60.84 39.33 -6.80
CA TYR A 3 59.55 39.60 -6.18
C TYR A 3 58.83 38.27 -5.92
N ASN A 4 58.65 37.95 -4.63
CA ASN A 4 57.78 36.88 -4.16
C ASN A 4 56.33 37.38 -4.20
N GLN A 5 55.49 36.65 -4.91
CA GLN A 5 54.02 36.81 -4.78
C GLN A 5 53.50 35.79 -3.79
N ILE A 6 52.88 36.25 -2.73
CA ILE A 6 52.18 35.48 -1.72
C ILE A 6 50.76 35.25 -2.26
N LEU A 7 50.43 33.99 -2.57
CA LEU A 7 49.05 33.57 -2.84
C LEU A 7 48.32 33.36 -1.51
N THR A 8 47.35 34.22 -1.23
CA THR A 8 46.41 34.02 -0.12
C THR A 8 45.28 33.13 -0.57
N ALA A 9 45.23 31.90 -0.09
CA ALA A 9 44.11 30.98 -0.30
C ALA A 9 42.98 31.33 0.65
N ALA A 10 41.84 31.79 0.13
CA ALA A 10 40.61 31.94 0.88
C ALA A 10 39.91 30.59 1.01
N LEU A 11 39.89 30.03 2.22
CA LEU A 11 39.03 28.88 2.54
C LEU A 11 37.57 29.35 2.66
N LEU A 12 36.76 28.98 1.72
CA LEU A 12 35.28 29.03 1.84
C LEU A 12 34.81 27.87 2.73
N PHE A 13 34.37 28.19 3.95
CA PHE A 13 33.63 27.26 4.80
C PHE A 13 32.22 27.12 4.24
N LEU A 14 31.95 26.01 3.56
CA LEU A 14 30.59 25.57 3.27
C LEU A 14 30.02 24.92 4.51
N SER A 15 29.11 25.61 5.20
CA SER A 15 28.29 25.05 6.26
C SER A 15 27.31 24.00 5.66
N PRO A 16 27.23 22.79 6.20
CA PRO A 16 26.22 21.85 5.76
C PRO A 16 24.84 22.32 6.21
N ILE A 17 23.96 22.55 5.25
CA ILE A 17 22.53 22.72 5.51
C ILE A 17 22.02 21.38 6.04
N ALA A 18 21.73 21.32 7.31
CA ALA A 18 21.04 20.20 7.92
C ALA A 18 19.62 20.14 7.38
N TYR A 19 19.36 19.24 6.44
CA TYR A 19 18.01 18.84 6.11
C TYR A 19 17.42 18.17 7.36
N GLY A 20 16.46 18.86 7.99
CA GLY A 20 15.69 18.28 9.08
C GLY A 20 14.98 17.02 8.59
N GLN A 21 15.47 15.88 9.03
CA GLN A 21 14.73 14.64 8.94
C GLN A 21 13.51 14.80 9.83
N THR A 22 12.32 14.93 9.24
CA THR A 22 11.08 14.66 9.94
C THR A 22 11.11 13.19 10.31
N THR A 23 11.48 12.91 11.55
CA THR A 23 11.41 11.57 12.12
C THR A 23 9.96 11.16 12.13
N SER A 24 9.61 10.23 11.23
CA SER A 24 8.38 9.45 11.34
C SER A 24 8.40 8.82 12.73
N ALA A 25 7.51 9.28 13.61
CA ALA A 25 7.44 8.75 14.97
C ALA A 25 6.87 7.33 14.89
N THR A 26 7.74 6.36 14.66
CA THR A 26 7.42 4.97 14.96
C THR A 26 7.12 4.93 16.45
N ILE A 27 5.85 4.77 16.83
CA ILE A 27 5.45 4.52 18.22
C ILE A 27 6.09 3.17 18.57
N LYS A 28 7.32 3.21 19.06
CA LYS A 28 7.92 2.05 19.73
C LYS A 28 7.02 1.78 20.91
N GLN A 29 6.34 0.64 20.89
CA GLN A 29 5.66 0.12 22.06
C GLN A 29 6.68 0.18 23.21
N ALA A 30 6.40 1.02 24.21
CA ALA A 30 7.33 1.20 25.33
C ALA A 30 7.64 -0.17 25.91
N ASN A 31 8.93 -0.50 26.03
CA ASN A 31 9.33 -1.72 26.70
C ASN A 31 8.82 -1.65 28.14
N LEU A 32 7.80 -2.43 28.46
CA LEU A 32 7.22 -2.54 29.81
C LEU A 32 8.19 -3.09 30.85
N SER A 33 9.43 -3.42 30.44
CA SER A 33 10.46 -4.02 31.31
C SER A 33 11.06 -3.08 32.39
N SER A 34 10.73 -1.78 32.35
CA SER A 34 11.15 -0.81 33.37
C SER A 34 10.01 -0.28 34.26
N ALA A 35 8.77 -0.76 34.03
CA ALA A 35 7.64 -0.37 34.85
C ALA A 35 7.79 -1.00 36.28
N ASN A 36 7.68 -0.18 37.31
CA ASN A 36 7.54 -0.65 38.67
C ASN A 36 6.33 -1.62 38.70
N PRO A 37 6.49 -2.89 39.16
CA PRO A 37 5.43 -3.89 39.06
C PRO A 37 4.14 -3.53 39.82
N THR A 38 4.14 -2.45 40.58
CA THR A 38 2.99 -1.95 41.33
C THR A 38 2.19 -0.85 40.61
N ASN A 39 2.68 -0.33 39.47
CA ASN A 39 1.96 0.72 38.70
C ASN A 39 2.07 0.46 37.20
N ALA A 40 1.01 -0.14 36.63
CA ALA A 40 0.89 -0.41 35.19
C ALA A 40 0.32 0.79 34.42
N GLU A 41 0.11 1.95 35.06
CA GLU A 41 -0.44 3.14 34.44
C GLU A 41 0.62 3.85 33.60
N ILE A 42 0.30 4.09 32.32
CA ILE A 42 1.16 4.79 31.36
C ILE A 42 0.39 6.02 30.86
N PHE A 43 0.91 7.21 31.12
CA PHE A 43 0.27 8.48 30.77
C PHE A 43 0.83 9.11 29.49
N THR A 44 1.88 8.58 28.92
CA THR A 44 2.54 9.07 27.71
C THR A 44 3.01 7.93 26.82
N PRO A 45 2.94 8.09 25.48
CA PRO A 45 2.38 9.24 24.76
C PRO A 45 0.86 9.29 24.84
N VAL A 46 0.30 10.51 24.83
CA VAL A 46 -1.15 10.69 24.72
C VAL A 46 -1.54 10.48 23.26
N PRO A 47 -2.54 9.62 22.93
CA PRO A 47 -2.99 9.41 21.57
C PRO A 47 -3.52 10.69 20.92
N ASN A 48 -3.23 10.88 19.64
CA ASN A 48 -3.76 12.01 18.88
C ASN A 48 -5.30 11.95 18.80
N VAL A 49 -5.94 13.10 18.87
CA VAL A 49 -7.39 13.19 18.64
C VAL A 49 -7.65 13.15 17.14
N VAL A 50 -8.40 12.15 16.69
CA VAL A 50 -8.80 11.98 15.30
C VAL A 50 -10.32 11.99 15.21
N THR A 51 -10.87 12.83 14.34
CA THR A 51 -12.31 12.81 14.05
C THR A 51 -12.60 11.67 13.07
N PRO A 52 -13.42 10.69 13.44
CA PRO A 52 -13.76 9.61 12.53
C PRO A 52 -14.59 10.11 11.34
N GLY A 53 -14.53 9.40 10.23
CA GLY A 53 -15.41 9.64 9.11
C GLY A 53 -16.88 9.38 9.47
N LYS A 54 -17.83 9.99 8.76
CA LYS A 54 -19.28 9.82 8.99
C LYS A 54 -19.77 8.38 8.78
N SER A 55 -19.02 7.59 8.06
CA SER A 55 -19.21 6.15 7.86
C SER A 55 -17.85 5.49 7.69
N PHE A 56 -17.80 4.15 7.71
CA PHE A 56 -16.54 3.41 7.49
C PHE A 56 -15.89 3.66 6.11
N ALA A 57 -16.64 4.17 5.14
CA ALA A 57 -16.11 4.53 3.83
C ALA A 57 -15.50 5.94 3.79
N ASN A 58 -15.83 6.80 4.73
CA ASN A 58 -15.33 8.17 4.76
C ASN A 58 -13.97 8.24 5.47
N ALA A 59 -13.06 9.01 4.89
CA ALA A 59 -11.75 9.25 5.45
C ALA A 59 -11.83 9.93 6.83
N PRO A 60 -11.05 9.49 7.84
CA PRO A 60 -10.89 10.23 9.09
C PRO A 60 -10.05 11.50 8.88
N SER A 61 -10.02 12.38 9.89
CA SER A 61 -9.43 13.72 9.77
C SER A 61 -7.92 13.72 9.53
N ASP A 62 -7.22 12.63 9.83
CA ASP A 62 -5.78 12.45 9.65
C ASP A 62 -5.42 11.62 8.41
N ALA A 63 -6.40 11.28 7.58
CA ALA A 63 -6.16 10.53 6.35
C ALA A 63 -5.58 11.40 5.24
N ILE A 64 -4.71 10.80 4.45
CA ILE A 64 -4.20 11.33 3.20
C ILE A 64 -5.10 10.78 2.10
N ILE A 65 -5.75 11.67 1.37
CA ILE A 65 -6.62 11.30 0.26
C ILE A 65 -5.75 11.01 -0.96
N LEU A 66 -5.80 9.78 -1.46
CA LEU A 66 -5.08 9.37 -2.65
C LEU A 66 -5.95 9.49 -3.91
N PHE A 67 -7.27 9.30 -3.78
CA PHE A 67 -8.22 9.53 -4.87
C PHE A 67 -9.62 9.82 -4.31
N ASP A 68 -10.15 11.00 -4.63
CA ASP A 68 -11.48 11.48 -4.22
C ASP A 68 -12.46 11.66 -5.42
N GLY A 69 -12.10 11.11 -6.58
CA GLY A 69 -12.90 11.22 -7.80
C GLY A 69 -12.49 12.33 -8.76
N LYS A 70 -11.57 13.22 -8.40
CA LYS A 70 -11.28 14.44 -9.19
C LYS A 70 -10.11 14.27 -10.16
N ASN A 71 -8.96 13.82 -9.70
CA ASN A 71 -7.73 13.79 -10.48
C ASN A 71 -6.77 12.69 -9.99
N LEU A 72 -5.63 12.54 -10.65
CA LEU A 72 -4.55 11.62 -10.31
C LEU A 72 -3.29 12.35 -9.83
N ASP A 73 -3.44 13.50 -9.19
CA ASP A 73 -2.30 14.32 -8.76
C ASP A 73 -1.38 13.61 -7.76
N GLU A 74 -1.90 12.63 -7.01
CA GLU A 74 -1.13 11.80 -6.09
C GLU A 74 -0.43 10.60 -6.76
N TRP A 75 -0.62 10.40 -8.09
CA TRP A 75 -0.20 9.19 -8.79
C TRP A 75 0.75 9.48 -9.94
N VAL A 76 1.65 8.52 -10.18
CA VAL A 76 2.55 8.46 -11.34
C VAL A 76 2.49 7.08 -11.97
N THR A 77 2.96 6.93 -13.22
CA THR A 77 3.18 5.62 -13.80
C THR A 77 4.35 4.93 -13.08
N SER A 78 4.24 3.64 -12.79
CA SER A 78 5.33 2.89 -12.16
C SER A 78 6.54 2.73 -13.07
N LYS A 79 6.34 2.82 -14.38
CA LYS A 79 7.38 2.57 -15.38
C LYS A 79 8.44 3.66 -15.46
N ASP A 80 8.02 4.92 -15.47
CA ASP A 80 8.89 6.06 -15.78
C ASP A 80 8.62 7.29 -14.91
N GLN A 81 7.74 7.16 -13.91
CA GLN A 81 7.37 8.22 -12.97
C GLN A 81 6.69 9.43 -13.64
N SER A 82 6.22 9.30 -14.87
CA SER A 82 5.41 10.32 -15.51
C SER A 82 4.02 10.41 -14.89
N ALA A 83 3.26 11.47 -15.18
CA ALA A 83 1.90 11.63 -14.68
C ALA A 83 1.03 10.42 -15.05
N ALA A 84 0.30 9.88 -14.07
CA ALA A 84 -0.64 8.79 -14.29
C ALA A 84 -1.73 9.18 -15.30
N LYS A 85 -2.16 8.24 -16.17
CA LYS A 85 -3.10 8.50 -17.26
C LYS A 85 -4.29 7.53 -17.29
N TRP A 86 -4.58 6.85 -16.18
CA TRP A 86 -5.81 6.09 -16.09
C TRP A 86 -7.03 7.02 -16.20
N THR A 87 -8.15 6.51 -16.69
CA THR A 87 -9.34 7.32 -16.93
C THR A 87 -10.04 7.70 -15.63
N VAL A 88 -10.29 8.99 -15.43
CA VAL A 88 -11.13 9.51 -14.34
C VAL A 88 -12.42 10.06 -14.92
N ALA A 89 -13.56 9.48 -14.55
CA ALA A 89 -14.89 9.93 -14.95
C ALA A 89 -15.94 9.55 -13.91
N ASN A 90 -16.87 10.45 -13.61
CA ASN A 90 -17.96 10.22 -12.65
C ASN A 90 -17.47 9.72 -11.28
N ASP A 91 -16.43 10.34 -10.76
CA ASP A 91 -15.76 9.99 -9.49
C ASP A 91 -15.14 8.58 -9.45
N ILE A 92 -14.91 7.99 -10.63
CA ILE A 92 -14.39 6.64 -10.82
C ILE A 92 -13.05 6.71 -11.54
N LEU A 93 -12.08 5.97 -11.03
CA LEU A 93 -10.79 5.69 -11.63
C LEU A 93 -10.86 4.33 -12.33
N THR A 94 -10.75 4.30 -13.64
CA THR A 94 -10.75 3.06 -14.42
C THR A 94 -9.34 2.75 -14.92
N VAL A 95 -8.90 1.51 -14.68
CA VAL A 95 -7.59 1.00 -15.12
C VAL A 95 -7.45 1.16 -16.63
N ASP A 96 -6.34 1.73 -17.08
CA ASP A 96 -5.94 1.71 -18.47
C ASP A 96 -4.78 0.72 -18.68
N LYS A 97 -5.09 -0.45 -19.21
CA LYS A 97 -4.12 -1.54 -19.43
C LYS A 97 -3.05 -1.19 -20.47
N THR A 98 -3.25 -0.17 -21.27
CA THR A 98 -2.26 0.30 -22.28
C THR A 98 -1.19 1.19 -21.65
N VAL A 99 -1.54 1.86 -20.55
CA VAL A 99 -0.64 2.75 -19.79
C VAL A 99 0.25 1.94 -18.84
N GLY A 100 -0.27 0.83 -18.30
CA GLY A 100 0.41 0.04 -17.27
C GLY A 100 0.10 0.50 -15.84
N ASP A 101 0.85 -0.03 -14.88
CA ASP A 101 0.65 0.22 -13.45
C ASP A 101 0.87 1.68 -13.07
N ILE A 102 0.13 2.12 -12.05
CA ILE A 102 0.33 3.41 -11.40
C ILE A 102 0.72 3.22 -9.95
N GLU A 103 1.47 4.17 -9.39
CA GLU A 103 1.88 4.16 -8.00
C GLU A 103 1.82 5.54 -7.36
N THR A 104 1.74 5.59 -6.03
CA THR A 104 1.69 6.86 -5.32
C THR A 104 3.02 7.60 -5.38
N LYS A 105 2.99 8.92 -5.54
CA LYS A 105 4.16 9.80 -5.41
C LYS A 105 4.74 9.74 -4.00
N LYS A 106 3.86 9.86 -2.99
CA LYS A 106 4.24 9.70 -1.59
C LYS A 106 4.55 8.23 -1.30
N LYS A 107 5.61 8.00 -0.52
CA LYS A 107 6.03 6.69 -0.02
C LYS A 107 5.60 6.53 1.42
N PHE A 108 5.24 5.31 1.78
CA PHE A 108 4.70 4.94 3.08
C PHE A 108 5.49 3.79 3.68
N THR A 109 5.45 3.67 5.01
CA THR A 109 6.00 2.51 5.74
C THR A 109 4.87 1.60 6.16
N SER A 110 4.34 1.75 7.37
CA SER A 110 3.17 1.03 7.86
C SER A 110 1.97 1.94 7.81
N PHE A 111 0.79 1.39 7.48
CA PHE A 111 -0.39 2.23 7.28
C PHE A 111 -1.70 1.45 7.41
N GLN A 112 -2.77 2.20 7.58
CA GLN A 112 -4.13 1.77 7.27
C GLN A 112 -4.50 2.29 5.88
N LEU A 113 -5.08 1.43 5.03
CA LEU A 113 -5.56 1.74 3.68
C LEU A 113 -7.04 1.42 3.58
N HIS A 114 -7.80 2.33 3.01
CA HIS A 114 -9.15 2.09 2.50
C HIS A 114 -9.15 2.23 0.98
N ILE A 115 -9.73 1.27 0.29
CA ILE A 115 -9.85 1.28 -1.16
C ILE A 115 -11.10 0.54 -1.62
N GLU A 116 -11.89 1.16 -2.49
CA GLU A 116 -13.02 0.53 -3.13
C GLU A 116 -12.71 0.16 -4.59
N TRP A 117 -13.14 -1.03 -5.00
CA TRP A 117 -12.92 -1.54 -6.34
C TRP A 117 -14.15 -2.25 -6.89
N LYS A 118 -14.24 -2.32 -8.22
CA LYS A 118 -15.40 -2.89 -8.90
C LYS A 118 -14.98 -3.64 -10.15
N VAL A 119 -15.46 -4.88 -10.26
CA VAL A 119 -15.46 -5.65 -11.51
C VAL A 119 -16.58 -5.11 -12.41
N PRO A 120 -16.36 -4.86 -13.71
CA PRO A 120 -17.44 -4.48 -14.65
C PRO A 120 -18.57 -5.50 -14.66
N ALA A 121 -19.82 -5.03 -14.86
CA ALA A 121 -21.01 -5.90 -14.83
C ALA A 121 -21.03 -6.94 -15.96
N ASP A 122 -20.42 -6.59 -17.10
CA ASP A 122 -20.30 -7.41 -18.33
C ASP A 122 -18.99 -8.20 -18.39
N ILE A 123 -18.36 -8.44 -17.25
CA ILE A 123 -17.06 -9.10 -17.17
C ILE A 123 -17.09 -10.49 -17.84
N THR A 124 -16.07 -10.77 -18.61
CA THR A 124 -15.84 -12.07 -19.27
C THR A 124 -14.49 -12.65 -18.84
N GLY A 125 -14.22 -13.87 -19.25
CA GLY A 125 -12.99 -14.58 -18.91
C GLY A 125 -13.19 -15.60 -17.77
N THR A 126 -12.11 -16.28 -17.39
CA THR A 126 -12.08 -17.32 -16.36
C THR A 126 -10.77 -17.29 -15.59
N GLY A 127 -10.76 -17.83 -14.38
CA GLY A 127 -9.56 -17.91 -13.54
C GLY A 127 -8.94 -16.53 -13.32
N GLN A 128 -7.65 -16.43 -13.49
CA GLN A 128 -6.89 -15.19 -13.33
C GLN A 128 -7.08 -14.20 -14.50
N ALA A 129 -7.79 -14.57 -15.55
CA ALA A 129 -8.13 -13.70 -16.68
C ALA A 129 -9.56 -13.13 -16.58
N ARG A 130 -10.12 -13.00 -15.36
CA ARG A 130 -11.47 -12.48 -15.13
C ARG A 130 -11.46 -11.39 -14.07
N GLY A 131 -11.43 -10.11 -14.52
CA GLY A 131 -11.48 -8.95 -13.61
C GLY A 131 -10.29 -8.88 -12.68
N ASN A 132 -9.08 -9.07 -13.20
CA ASN A 132 -7.85 -9.13 -12.43
C ASN A 132 -7.20 -7.74 -12.29
N SER A 133 -6.72 -7.47 -11.10
CA SER A 133 -5.82 -6.38 -10.74
C SER A 133 -5.12 -6.76 -9.42
N GLY A 134 -4.18 -5.93 -8.97
CA GLY A 134 -3.48 -6.11 -7.70
C GLY A 134 -3.28 -4.78 -6.99
N ILE A 135 -3.32 -4.81 -5.66
CA ILE A 135 -2.96 -3.71 -4.78
C ILE A 135 -1.65 -4.08 -4.12
N PHE A 136 -0.54 -3.45 -4.51
CA PHE A 136 0.79 -3.79 -4.03
C PHE A 136 1.20 -2.88 -2.87
N LEU A 137 1.18 -3.42 -1.67
CA LEU A 137 1.72 -2.77 -0.48
C LEU A 137 3.24 -2.68 -0.62
N SER A 138 3.82 -1.50 -0.32
CA SER A 138 5.24 -1.19 -0.59
C SER A 138 5.68 -1.50 -2.04
N GLY A 139 4.76 -1.45 -3.01
CA GLY A 139 5.03 -1.79 -4.40
C GLY A 139 5.45 -3.24 -4.67
N LYS A 140 5.39 -4.12 -3.67
CA LYS A 140 5.96 -5.47 -3.69
C LYS A 140 5.00 -6.58 -3.25
N TYR A 141 4.13 -6.33 -2.29
CA TYR A 141 3.30 -7.35 -1.62
C TYR A 141 1.87 -7.22 -2.09
N GLU A 142 1.46 -8.11 -2.97
CA GLU A 142 0.18 -8.03 -3.67
C GLU A 142 -0.98 -8.54 -2.83
N ILE A 143 -1.99 -7.70 -2.68
CA ILE A 143 -3.33 -8.10 -2.27
C ILE A 143 -4.18 -8.23 -3.53
N GLN A 144 -4.67 -9.44 -3.76
CA GLN A 144 -5.36 -9.80 -5.00
C GLN A 144 -6.71 -9.10 -5.14
N VAL A 145 -6.96 -8.57 -6.33
CA VAL A 145 -8.26 -8.11 -6.83
C VAL A 145 -8.67 -9.01 -8.00
N LEU A 146 -9.83 -9.67 -7.87
CA LEU A 146 -10.31 -10.62 -8.87
C LEU A 146 -11.84 -10.78 -8.75
N ASP A 147 -12.52 -11.12 -9.84
CA ASP A 147 -13.91 -11.59 -9.73
C ASP A 147 -13.93 -13.00 -9.13
N THR A 148 -14.39 -13.08 -7.88
CA THR A 148 -14.54 -14.36 -7.15
C THR A 148 -15.94 -14.52 -6.56
N TYR A 149 -16.91 -13.73 -7.02
CA TYR A 149 -18.28 -13.80 -6.54
C TYR A 149 -18.81 -15.24 -6.56
N ASN A 150 -19.43 -15.65 -5.46
CA ASN A 150 -20.07 -16.96 -5.26
C ASN A 150 -19.16 -18.18 -5.57
N ASN A 151 -17.85 -18.01 -5.67
CA ASN A 151 -16.88 -19.01 -6.11
C ASN A 151 -17.14 -19.56 -7.53
N ASP A 152 -17.88 -18.84 -8.36
CA ASP A 152 -18.22 -19.28 -9.73
C ASP A 152 -16.99 -19.27 -10.63
N ASN A 153 -16.08 -18.32 -10.40
CA ASN A 153 -14.81 -18.23 -11.12
C ASN A 153 -13.80 -19.25 -10.55
N LYS A 154 -13.59 -20.34 -11.25
CA LYS A 154 -12.65 -21.40 -10.81
C LYS A 154 -11.20 -20.94 -10.95
N THR A 155 -10.58 -20.63 -9.81
CA THR A 155 -9.17 -20.28 -9.70
C THR A 155 -8.54 -20.97 -8.48
N TYR A 156 -7.21 -20.90 -8.34
CA TYR A 156 -6.55 -21.40 -7.14
C TYR A 156 -6.83 -20.49 -5.93
N THR A 157 -6.98 -21.10 -4.76
CA THR A 157 -7.54 -20.42 -3.58
C THR A 157 -6.65 -19.29 -3.03
N ASN A 158 -5.32 -19.43 -3.09
CA ASN A 158 -4.38 -18.37 -2.71
C ASN A 158 -4.15 -17.32 -3.84
N GLY A 159 -4.99 -17.33 -4.87
CA GLY A 159 -5.10 -16.31 -5.91
C GLY A 159 -6.50 -15.73 -6.02
N MET A 160 -7.37 -15.98 -5.03
CA MET A 160 -8.70 -15.37 -4.92
C MET A 160 -8.60 -13.93 -4.39
N ALA A 161 -9.65 -13.14 -4.62
CA ALA A 161 -9.76 -11.79 -4.06
C ALA A 161 -9.53 -11.81 -2.54
N GLY A 162 -8.69 -10.87 -2.04
CA GLY A 162 -8.32 -10.76 -0.62
C GLY A 162 -7.20 -11.70 -0.17
N SER A 163 -6.61 -12.52 -1.06
CA SER A 163 -5.38 -13.26 -0.74
C SER A 163 -4.16 -12.31 -0.68
N VAL A 164 -3.18 -12.64 0.16
CA VAL A 164 -1.80 -12.27 -0.14
C VAL A 164 -1.38 -13.21 -1.25
N TYR A 165 -1.19 -12.66 -2.46
CA TYR A 165 -1.15 -13.42 -3.69
C TYR A 165 -0.11 -14.54 -3.67
N ARG A 166 -0.61 -15.80 -3.84
CA ARG A 166 0.15 -17.05 -3.78
C ARG A 166 0.82 -17.40 -2.45
N GLU A 167 0.60 -16.59 -1.42
CA GLU A 167 1.11 -16.86 -0.06
C GLU A 167 -0.01 -17.31 0.87
N SER A 168 -1.08 -16.51 1.02
CA SER A 168 -2.12 -16.77 2.00
C SER A 168 -3.51 -16.82 1.38
N ILE A 169 -4.26 -17.86 1.74
CA ILE A 169 -5.67 -18.03 1.34
C ILE A 169 -6.55 -17.12 2.19
N PRO A 170 -7.55 -16.40 1.62
CA PRO A 170 -8.49 -15.64 2.43
C PRO A 170 -9.37 -16.57 3.28
N LEU A 171 -9.64 -16.17 4.52
CA LEU A 171 -10.47 -16.92 5.48
C LEU A 171 -11.92 -17.09 5.01
N ALA A 172 -12.41 -16.18 4.17
CA ALA A 172 -13.76 -16.19 3.60
C ALA A 172 -13.76 -15.48 2.25
N ASN A 173 -14.81 -15.70 1.45
CA ASN A 173 -15.02 -14.99 0.18
C ASN A 173 -16.30 -14.13 0.24
N PRO A 174 -16.22 -12.87 0.70
CA PRO A 174 -17.37 -11.97 0.76
C PRO A 174 -17.49 -11.10 -0.50
N ALA A 175 -16.94 -11.53 -1.66
CA ALA A 175 -17.00 -10.80 -2.90
C ALA A 175 -18.45 -10.54 -3.34
N LYS A 176 -18.72 -9.33 -3.80
CA LYS A 176 -20.01 -8.96 -4.38
C LYS A 176 -20.04 -9.27 -5.87
N LYS A 177 -21.26 -9.32 -6.41
CA LYS A 177 -21.52 -9.57 -7.83
C LYS A 177 -20.80 -8.53 -8.71
N ALA A 178 -20.38 -8.95 -9.90
CA ALA A 178 -19.85 -8.04 -10.93
C ALA A 178 -20.83 -6.87 -11.17
N GLY A 179 -20.32 -5.66 -11.24
CA GLY A 179 -21.09 -4.40 -11.27
C GLY A 179 -21.27 -3.74 -9.91
N GLU A 180 -21.05 -4.45 -8.81
CA GLU A 180 -21.14 -3.90 -7.45
C GLU A 180 -19.76 -3.50 -6.90
N TRP A 181 -19.74 -2.47 -6.02
CA TRP A 181 -18.51 -2.02 -5.36
C TRP A 181 -18.12 -2.95 -4.22
N ASN A 182 -16.91 -3.46 -4.28
CA ASN A 182 -16.20 -4.13 -3.21
C ASN A 182 -15.32 -3.14 -2.46
N ARG A 183 -14.94 -3.49 -1.22
CA ARG A 183 -14.11 -2.65 -0.35
C ARG A 183 -13.07 -3.49 0.37
N TYR A 184 -11.84 -3.00 0.39
CA TYR A 184 -10.83 -3.44 1.33
C TYR A 184 -10.52 -2.36 2.36
N ASP A 185 -10.49 -2.76 3.63
CA ASP A 185 -9.89 -2.02 4.73
C ASP A 185 -8.69 -2.83 5.22
N ILE A 186 -7.50 -2.29 5.05
CA ILE A 186 -6.22 -2.99 5.24
C ILE A 186 -5.40 -2.30 6.33
N ALA A 187 -4.97 -3.05 7.35
CA ALA A 187 -3.90 -2.64 8.25
C ALA A 187 -2.62 -3.37 7.84
N TYR A 188 -1.59 -2.61 7.48
CA TYR A 188 -0.32 -3.12 7.02
C TYR A 188 0.82 -2.64 7.91
N SER A 189 1.63 -3.59 8.38
CA SER A 189 2.92 -3.33 9.02
C SER A 189 4.04 -3.71 8.05
N ALA A 190 4.88 -2.76 7.70
CA ALA A 190 6.00 -3.00 6.80
C ALA A 190 7.05 -3.92 7.44
N PRO A 191 7.79 -4.71 6.64
CA PRO A 191 8.89 -5.49 7.15
C PRO A 191 10.04 -4.60 7.66
N GLU A 192 10.77 -5.12 8.63
CA GLU A 192 12.01 -4.53 9.12
C GLU A 192 13.19 -5.37 8.65
N PHE A 193 14.32 -4.72 8.40
CA PHE A 193 15.52 -5.36 7.87
C PHE A 193 16.74 -5.07 8.76
N ASN A 194 17.60 -6.07 8.88
CA ASN A 194 18.93 -5.93 9.46
C ASN A 194 19.85 -5.13 8.54
N ALA A 195 20.99 -4.71 9.08
CA ALA A 195 21.98 -3.96 8.28
C ALA A 195 22.56 -4.76 7.09
N ASP A 196 22.52 -6.09 7.16
CA ASP A 196 22.93 -6.99 6.06
C ASP A 196 21.84 -7.24 5.01
N GLY A 197 20.67 -6.62 5.17
CA GLY A 197 19.53 -6.75 4.25
C GLY A 197 18.64 -7.97 4.53
N THR A 198 18.94 -8.80 5.51
CA THR A 198 18.04 -9.88 5.93
C THR A 198 16.83 -9.33 6.68
N VAL A 199 15.66 -10.00 6.53
CA VAL A 199 14.47 -9.59 7.27
C VAL A 199 14.62 -9.89 8.75
N SER A 200 14.42 -8.87 9.61
CA SER A 200 14.42 -9.03 11.07
C SER A 200 12.99 -9.22 11.60
N ASN A 201 12.01 -8.57 10.96
CA ASN A 201 10.60 -8.70 11.28
C ASN A 201 9.80 -8.74 9.96
N PRO A 202 9.06 -9.81 9.67
CA PRO A 202 8.29 -9.89 8.42
C PRO A 202 7.18 -8.86 8.40
N GLY A 203 6.83 -8.37 7.20
CA GLY A 203 5.63 -7.56 7.00
C GLY A 203 4.39 -8.34 7.42
N ARG A 204 3.36 -7.63 7.90
CA ARG A 204 2.11 -8.24 8.35
C ARG A 204 0.91 -7.51 7.78
N VAL A 205 -0.16 -8.26 7.55
CA VAL A 205 -1.39 -7.69 7.00
C VAL A 205 -2.63 -8.25 7.70
N THR A 206 -3.56 -7.33 7.99
CA THR A 206 -4.94 -7.66 8.37
C THR A 206 -5.85 -7.01 7.35
N ILE A 207 -6.80 -7.79 6.79
CA ILE A 207 -7.70 -7.31 5.74
C ILE A 207 -9.13 -7.60 6.11
N PHE A 208 -9.96 -6.56 6.08
CA PHE A 208 -11.41 -6.68 6.03
C PHE A 208 -11.88 -6.48 4.60
N PHE A 209 -12.51 -7.48 4.03
CA PHE A 209 -13.12 -7.45 2.71
C PHE A 209 -14.63 -7.35 2.86
N ASN A 210 -15.23 -6.25 2.42
CA ASN A 210 -16.65 -5.93 2.63
C ASN A 210 -17.11 -6.03 4.10
N GLY A 211 -16.21 -5.71 5.05
CA GLY A 211 -16.44 -5.81 6.48
C GLY A 211 -16.23 -7.20 7.08
N VAL A 212 -15.86 -8.20 6.30
CA VAL A 212 -15.53 -9.55 6.75
C VAL A 212 -14.01 -9.71 6.87
N LEU A 213 -13.52 -10.21 8.00
CA LEU A 213 -12.09 -10.49 8.21
C LEU A 213 -11.65 -11.63 7.29
N VAL A 214 -10.72 -11.36 6.38
CA VAL A 214 -10.20 -12.35 5.42
C VAL A 214 -8.72 -12.64 5.58
N GLN A 215 -7.96 -11.71 6.17
CA GLN A 215 -6.56 -11.93 6.59
C GLN A 215 -6.43 -11.40 8.03
N ASN A 216 -5.91 -12.22 8.94
CA ASN A 216 -5.77 -11.86 10.35
C ASN A 216 -4.31 -11.86 10.77
N ASN A 217 -3.67 -10.70 10.75
CA ASN A 217 -2.25 -10.52 11.13
C ASN A 217 -1.32 -11.51 10.45
N VAL A 218 -1.56 -11.79 9.17
CA VAL A 218 -0.81 -12.76 8.38
C VAL A 218 0.58 -12.21 8.11
N ALA A 219 1.61 -13.01 8.36
CA ALA A 219 2.98 -12.68 7.96
C ALA A 219 3.13 -12.85 6.45
N ILE A 220 3.68 -11.84 5.79
CA ILE A 220 4.04 -11.88 4.38
C ILE A 220 5.38 -12.64 4.25
N GLU A 221 5.52 -13.51 3.26
CA GLU A 221 6.74 -14.33 3.08
C GLU A 221 7.80 -13.63 2.23
N GLY A 222 7.42 -12.60 1.47
CA GLY A 222 8.33 -11.83 0.63
C GLY A 222 7.61 -11.12 -0.52
N ALA A 223 8.36 -10.64 -1.51
CA ALA A 223 7.77 -10.04 -2.70
C ALA A 223 6.92 -11.06 -3.46
N THR A 224 5.65 -10.74 -3.71
CA THR A 224 4.75 -11.63 -4.43
C THR A 224 5.16 -11.74 -5.90
N SER A 225 5.16 -12.94 -6.44
CA SER A 225 5.53 -13.21 -7.82
C SER A 225 4.81 -14.43 -8.40
N THR A 226 4.80 -14.54 -9.73
CA THR A 226 4.02 -15.56 -10.44
C THR A 226 4.69 -16.93 -10.57
N GLY A 227 5.90 -17.14 -10.06
CA GLY A 227 6.55 -18.42 -10.37
C GLY A 227 7.72 -18.85 -9.53
N VAL A 228 8.11 -18.11 -8.53
CA VAL A 228 9.31 -18.37 -7.72
C VAL A 228 9.00 -18.26 -6.24
N LYS A 229 9.87 -18.80 -5.42
CA LYS A 229 9.84 -18.61 -3.97
C LYS A 229 9.80 -17.12 -3.65
N HIS A 230 8.86 -16.72 -2.79
CA HIS A 230 8.78 -15.36 -2.29
C HIS A 230 10.04 -15.03 -1.50
N VAL A 231 10.67 -13.91 -1.79
CA VAL A 231 11.92 -13.50 -1.15
C VAL A 231 11.81 -12.02 -0.78
N TYR A 232 12.22 -11.69 0.42
CA TYR A 232 12.40 -10.31 0.82
C TYR A 232 13.62 -9.70 0.15
N VAL A 233 13.44 -8.47 -0.34
CA VAL A 233 14.51 -7.58 -0.76
C VAL A 233 14.39 -6.33 0.10
N ALA A 234 15.43 -6.00 0.86
CA ALA A 234 15.43 -4.88 1.79
C ALA A 234 15.01 -3.58 1.09
N HIS A 235 14.12 -2.84 1.74
CA HIS A 235 13.62 -1.55 1.26
C HIS A 235 13.23 -0.65 2.44
N GLY A 236 13.19 0.64 2.21
CA GLY A 236 12.59 1.64 3.11
C GLY A 236 11.13 1.92 2.76
N PRO A 237 10.64 3.14 3.08
CA PRO A 237 9.32 3.60 2.67
C PRO A 237 9.15 3.46 1.15
N ALA A 238 8.01 2.95 0.71
CA ALA A 238 7.75 2.66 -0.70
C ALA A 238 6.31 3.03 -1.09
N SER A 239 6.07 3.11 -2.41
CA SER A 239 4.78 3.50 -2.96
C SER A 239 3.72 2.40 -2.78
N LEU A 240 2.46 2.80 -2.67
CA LEU A 240 1.33 1.93 -2.96
C LEU A 240 1.17 1.86 -4.48
N ARG A 241 1.09 0.65 -5.07
CA ARG A 241 0.96 0.46 -6.50
C ARG A 241 -0.34 -0.28 -6.84
N LEU A 242 -1.01 0.17 -7.91
CA LEU A 242 -2.18 -0.47 -8.49
C LEU A 242 -1.82 -1.06 -9.85
N GLN A 243 -2.22 -2.31 -10.06
CA GLN A 243 -1.84 -3.08 -11.25
C GLN A 243 -2.82 -2.87 -12.41
N ALA A 244 -2.27 -2.69 -13.59
CA ALA A 244 -2.93 -2.84 -14.88
C ALA A 244 -2.64 -4.25 -15.43
N HIS A 245 -3.41 -5.25 -14.95
CA HIS A 245 -3.19 -6.64 -15.34
C HIS A 245 -3.40 -6.88 -16.83
N GLY A 246 -2.48 -7.60 -17.47
CA GLY A 246 -2.41 -7.78 -18.93
C GLY A 246 -3.41 -8.76 -19.56
N ASP A 247 -4.41 -9.23 -18.81
CA ASP A 247 -5.47 -10.10 -19.37
C ASP A 247 -6.40 -9.32 -20.30
N LYS A 248 -7.24 -10.05 -21.06
CA LYS A 248 -8.16 -9.47 -22.05
C LYS A 248 -9.53 -9.08 -21.50
N SER A 249 -9.80 -9.30 -20.21
CA SER A 249 -11.07 -8.90 -19.60
C SER A 249 -11.22 -7.38 -19.53
N ALA A 250 -12.45 -6.90 -19.38
CA ALA A 250 -12.69 -5.49 -19.14
C ALA A 250 -11.99 -5.00 -17.87
N PRO A 251 -11.50 -3.74 -17.85
CA PRO A 251 -10.67 -3.24 -16.75
C PRO A 251 -11.46 -3.04 -15.46
N ILE A 252 -10.77 -3.21 -14.33
CA ILE A 252 -11.26 -2.89 -12.99
C ILE A 252 -11.42 -1.39 -12.83
N SER A 253 -12.35 -0.98 -11.98
CA SER A 253 -12.48 0.40 -11.54
C SER A 253 -12.22 0.54 -10.06
N TYR A 254 -11.66 1.68 -9.66
CA TYR A 254 -11.39 2.06 -8.29
C TYR A 254 -12.10 3.37 -7.92
N ARG A 255 -12.33 3.61 -6.64
CA ARG A 255 -12.76 4.89 -6.08
C ARG A 255 -12.43 4.97 -4.59
N ASN A 256 -12.58 6.16 -4.02
CA ASN A 256 -12.50 6.39 -2.57
C ASN A 256 -11.26 5.73 -1.97
N ILE A 257 -10.07 6.23 -2.34
CA ILE A 257 -8.79 5.69 -1.88
C ILE A 257 -8.18 6.68 -0.89
N TRP A 258 -7.98 6.22 0.35
CA TRP A 258 -7.29 7.00 1.36
C TRP A 258 -6.41 6.12 2.24
N ILE A 259 -5.38 6.73 2.80
CA ILE A 259 -4.37 6.08 3.64
C ILE A 259 -4.11 6.93 4.89
N ARG A 260 -3.70 6.31 6.00
CA ARG A 260 -3.17 7.00 7.19
C ARG A 260 -2.02 6.19 7.80
N GLU A 261 -1.05 6.93 8.34
CA GLU A 261 0.15 6.40 9.03
C GLU A 261 0.01 6.45 10.54
#